data_9f50c312fef03d08bf2799206f5d0f16
#
_entry.id   9f50c312fef03d08bf2799206f5d0f16
#
_cell.length_a   1.000
_cell.length_b   1.000
_cell.length_c   1.000
_cell.angle_alpha   90.00
_cell.angle_beta   90.00
_cell.angle_gamma   90.00
#
_symmetry.space_group_name_H-M   'P 1'
#
loop_
_entity.id
_entity.type
_entity.pdbx_description
1 polymer ?
#
loop_
_entity_poly.entity_id
_entity_poly.type
_entity_poly.pdbx_seq_one_letter_code
_entity_poly.pdbx_strand_id
1 'polypeptide(L)'
;HWLAGLNWSLAAVFSAIVLATGPTVVNPLVQQMRLQEPLGEVLEGEGLVLEPIGAVLAVMLLELVLGDRTGWQGVAAGLLLRLGFGVAMGLLSGLLLSELLRRLPADSGVLGLRVQLTLGILFLMYGGCDAQLSESGFPAAVAAGVVVGRRPSSEPQQLDEFIRQLAQLAITVLFPLLAADVSWRELSPLGLGGVGCVVVLMVVVRPLAISVASTGLPL
;
A
#
# COMPACT_ATOMS: atom_id res chain seq x y z
N HIS A 1 -20.02 -3.38 -13.19
CA HIS A 1 -21.27 -2.73 -13.58
C HIS A 1 -22.39 -3.74 -13.81
N TRP A 2 -22.27 -4.65 -14.79
CA TRP A 2 -23.32 -5.60 -15.16
C TRP A 2 -23.67 -6.61 -14.06
N LEU A 3 -22.70 -7.12 -13.32
CA LEU A 3 -22.92 -8.17 -12.32
C LEU A 3 -23.38 -7.62 -10.97
N ALA A 4 -22.86 -6.47 -10.54
CA ALA A 4 -23.16 -5.90 -9.24
C ALA A 4 -24.19 -4.75 -9.29
N GLY A 5 -24.75 -4.41 -10.47
CA GLY A 5 -25.70 -3.30 -10.63
C GLY A 5 -25.13 -1.91 -10.31
N LEU A 6 -23.80 -1.78 -10.14
CA LEU A 6 -23.13 -0.55 -9.79
C LEU A 6 -23.12 0.43 -10.97
N ASN A 7 -23.24 1.73 -10.68
CA ASN A 7 -23.01 2.76 -11.69
C ASN A 7 -21.53 2.74 -12.14
N TRP A 8 -21.23 3.17 -13.36
CA TRP A 8 -19.88 3.18 -13.92
C TRP A 8 -18.86 3.89 -13.02
N SER A 9 -19.27 4.98 -12.40
CA SER A 9 -18.43 5.74 -11.49
C SER A 9 -18.07 4.95 -10.22
N LEU A 10 -19.05 4.29 -9.60
CA LEU A 10 -18.81 3.42 -8.44
C LEU A 10 -18.01 2.16 -8.81
N ALA A 11 -18.21 1.61 -10.01
CA ALA A 11 -17.42 0.50 -10.51
C ALA A 11 -15.94 0.89 -10.70
N ALA A 12 -15.67 2.12 -11.12
CA ALA A 12 -14.29 2.63 -11.22
C ALA A 12 -13.63 2.77 -9.85
N VAL A 13 -14.32 3.32 -8.83
CA VAL A 13 -13.82 3.38 -7.45
C VAL A 13 -13.53 1.99 -6.91
N PHE A 14 -14.47 1.06 -7.07
CA PHE A 14 -14.28 -0.35 -6.67
C PHE A 14 -13.06 -0.99 -7.34
N SER A 15 -12.87 -0.75 -8.64
CA SER A 15 -11.72 -1.27 -9.37
C SER A 15 -10.40 -0.71 -8.86
N ALA A 16 -10.35 0.57 -8.48
CA ALA A 16 -9.16 1.18 -7.90
C ALA A 16 -8.81 0.61 -6.52
N ILE A 17 -9.82 0.34 -5.69
CA ILE A 17 -9.63 -0.31 -4.38
C ILE A 17 -9.10 -1.74 -4.57
N VAL A 18 -9.66 -2.51 -5.51
CA VAL A 18 -9.24 -3.89 -5.79
C VAL A 18 -7.86 -3.95 -6.44
N LEU A 19 -7.43 -2.88 -7.12
CA LEU A 19 -6.08 -2.78 -7.69
C LEU A 19 -5.00 -2.74 -6.59
N ALA A 20 -5.29 -2.11 -5.46
CA ALA A 20 -4.39 -2.03 -4.31
C ALA A 20 -4.25 -3.40 -3.64
N THR A 21 -3.34 -4.23 -4.15
CA THR A 21 -3.00 -5.53 -3.56
C THR A 21 -1.89 -5.34 -2.54
N GLY A 22 -2.25 -5.20 -1.27
CA GLY A 22 -1.29 -4.94 -0.21
C GLY A 22 -0.25 -6.05 -0.03
N PRO A 23 1.01 -5.70 0.23
CA PRO A 23 2.10 -6.65 0.52
C PRO A 23 1.85 -7.45 1.80
N THR A 24 0.94 -7.00 2.65
CA THR A 24 0.56 -7.64 3.92
C THR A 24 0.06 -9.08 3.76
N VAL A 25 -0.56 -9.41 2.63
CA VAL A 25 -1.03 -10.76 2.30
C VAL A 25 -0.03 -11.49 1.42
N VAL A 26 0.64 -10.77 0.52
CA VAL A 26 1.57 -11.36 -0.45
C VAL A 26 2.85 -11.82 0.23
N ASN A 27 3.44 -11.02 1.12
CA ASN A 27 4.72 -11.34 1.77
C ASN A 27 4.70 -12.66 2.56
N PRO A 28 3.72 -12.92 3.45
CA PRO A 28 3.65 -14.22 4.13
C PRO A 28 3.49 -15.39 3.17
N LEU A 29 2.75 -15.20 2.07
CA LEU A 29 2.53 -16.24 1.07
C LEU A 29 3.80 -16.57 0.29
N VAL A 30 4.53 -15.53 -0.16
CA VAL A 30 5.82 -15.66 -0.86
C VAL A 30 6.83 -16.41 0.01
N GLN A 31 6.91 -16.06 1.29
CA GLN A 31 7.81 -16.70 2.25
C GLN A 31 7.45 -18.18 2.51
N GLN A 32 6.15 -18.51 2.62
CA GLN A 32 5.69 -19.87 2.83
C GLN A 32 5.89 -20.75 1.60
N MET A 33 5.68 -20.22 0.41
CA MET A 33 5.78 -20.97 -0.85
C MET A 33 7.22 -21.15 -1.33
N ARG A 34 8.22 -20.53 -0.68
CA ARG A 34 9.64 -20.55 -1.06
C ARG A 34 9.83 -20.32 -2.56
N LEU A 35 9.16 -19.28 -3.08
CA LEU A 35 9.28 -18.91 -4.49
C LEU A 35 10.73 -18.59 -4.83
N GLN A 36 11.13 -18.89 -6.06
CA GLN A 36 12.47 -18.55 -6.53
C GLN A 36 12.67 -17.04 -6.48
N GLU A 37 13.85 -16.60 -6.04
CA GLU A 37 14.17 -15.20 -5.75
C GLU A 37 13.65 -14.16 -6.75
N PRO A 38 13.80 -14.30 -8.07
CA PRO A 38 13.32 -13.24 -8.96
C PRO A 38 11.80 -13.05 -8.92
N LEU A 39 11.02 -14.09 -8.65
CA LEU A 39 9.56 -14.01 -8.64
C LEU A 39 9.03 -13.39 -7.35
N GLY A 40 9.66 -13.72 -6.21
CA GLY A 40 9.33 -13.15 -4.91
C GLY A 40 9.56 -11.64 -4.88
N GLU A 41 10.72 -11.18 -5.32
CA GLU A 41 11.10 -9.77 -5.37
C GLU A 41 10.17 -8.94 -6.29
N VAL A 42 9.78 -9.51 -7.43
CA VAL A 42 8.86 -8.84 -8.35
C VAL A 42 7.47 -8.68 -7.73
N LEU A 43 6.94 -9.72 -7.08
CA LEU A 43 5.62 -9.68 -6.44
C LEU A 43 5.59 -8.70 -5.25
N GLU A 44 6.64 -8.69 -4.43
CA GLU A 44 6.77 -7.73 -3.33
C GLU A 44 6.90 -6.29 -3.85
N GLY A 45 7.71 -6.08 -4.88
CA GLY A 45 7.89 -4.77 -5.52
C GLY A 45 6.62 -4.26 -6.20
N GLU A 46 5.87 -5.13 -6.86
CA GLU A 46 4.57 -4.80 -7.45
C GLU A 46 3.59 -4.32 -6.38
N GLY A 47 3.44 -5.06 -5.28
CA GLY A 47 2.57 -4.67 -4.17
C GLY A 47 2.92 -3.32 -3.57
N LEU A 48 4.22 -3.07 -3.33
CA LEU A 48 4.72 -1.80 -2.79
C LEU A 48 4.40 -0.58 -3.67
N VAL A 49 4.35 -0.74 -4.99
CA VAL A 49 4.08 0.36 -5.93
C VAL A 49 2.58 0.52 -6.19
N LEU A 50 1.86 -0.59 -6.36
CA LEU A 50 0.44 -0.55 -6.70
C LEU A 50 -0.44 -0.08 -5.53
N GLU A 51 -0.06 -0.38 -4.29
CA GLU A 51 -0.84 0.02 -3.11
C GLU A 51 -1.00 1.54 -2.98
N PRO A 52 0.08 2.36 -2.99
CA PRO A 52 -0.05 3.82 -2.95
C PRO A 52 -0.81 4.39 -4.14
N ILE A 53 -0.57 3.85 -5.34
CA ILE A 53 -1.24 4.30 -6.56
C ILE A 53 -2.74 3.99 -6.48
N GLY A 54 -3.09 2.78 -6.07
CA GLY A 54 -4.48 2.35 -5.92
C GLY A 54 -5.24 3.15 -4.87
N ALA A 55 -4.63 3.39 -3.70
CA ALA A 55 -5.24 4.17 -2.63
C ALA A 55 -5.51 5.61 -3.08
N VAL A 56 -4.51 6.31 -3.62
CA VAL A 56 -4.67 7.68 -4.12
C VAL A 56 -5.70 7.74 -5.25
N LEU A 57 -5.67 6.78 -6.18
CA LEU A 57 -6.62 6.72 -7.29
C LEU A 57 -8.05 6.49 -6.81
N ALA A 58 -8.26 5.61 -5.82
CA ALA A 58 -9.57 5.33 -5.26
C ALA A 58 -10.19 6.60 -4.64
N VAL A 59 -9.42 7.34 -3.86
CA VAL A 59 -9.87 8.60 -3.25
C VAL A 59 -10.16 9.65 -4.32
N MET A 60 -9.31 9.79 -5.34
CA MET A 60 -9.52 10.73 -6.44
C MET A 60 -10.80 10.43 -7.24
N LEU A 61 -11.06 9.15 -7.51
CA LEU A 61 -12.28 8.72 -8.18
C LEU A 61 -13.51 8.91 -7.29
N LEU A 62 -13.38 8.71 -5.98
CA LEU A 62 -14.46 8.97 -5.03
C LEU A 62 -14.79 10.46 -4.98
N GLU A 63 -13.82 11.35 -4.91
CA GLU A 63 -14.02 12.80 -4.97
C GLU A 63 -14.71 13.25 -6.29
N LEU A 64 -14.36 12.59 -7.41
CA LEU A 64 -15.02 12.81 -8.70
C LEU A 64 -16.51 12.39 -8.65
N VAL A 65 -16.80 11.25 -8.02
CA VAL A 65 -18.18 10.74 -7.90
C VAL A 65 -19.02 11.60 -6.98
N LEU A 66 -18.44 12.12 -5.91
CA LEU A 66 -19.11 13.02 -4.96
C LEU A 66 -19.29 14.46 -5.51
N GLY A 67 -18.67 14.77 -6.64
CA GLY A 67 -18.80 16.08 -7.29
C GLY A 67 -17.83 17.13 -6.79
N ASP A 68 -16.87 16.77 -5.94
CA ASP A 68 -15.87 17.68 -5.40
C ASP A 68 -14.80 18.07 -6.43
N ARG A 69 -14.71 17.32 -7.54
CA ARG A 69 -13.78 17.60 -8.64
C ARG A 69 -14.46 17.64 -10.00
N THR A 70 -13.99 18.55 -10.83
CA THR A 70 -14.48 18.69 -12.20
C THR A 70 -13.57 17.97 -13.19
N GLY A 71 -14.00 16.79 -13.62
CA GLY A 71 -13.45 16.07 -14.77
C GLY A 71 -12.16 15.29 -14.54
N TRP A 72 -11.80 14.47 -15.52
CA TRP A 72 -10.65 13.59 -15.52
C TRP A 72 -9.30 14.29 -15.41
N GLN A 73 -9.19 15.53 -15.88
CA GLN A 73 -7.98 16.34 -15.74
C GLN A 73 -7.68 16.65 -14.27
N GLY A 74 -8.72 16.92 -13.47
CA GLY A 74 -8.59 17.14 -12.04
C GLY A 74 -8.15 15.88 -11.30
N VAL A 75 -8.64 14.71 -11.71
CA VAL A 75 -8.20 13.41 -11.15
C VAL A 75 -6.73 13.15 -11.46
N ALA A 76 -6.32 13.31 -12.72
CA ALA A 76 -4.92 13.08 -13.13
C ALA A 76 -3.95 14.06 -12.45
N ALA A 77 -4.30 15.33 -12.39
CA ALA A 77 -3.49 16.35 -11.70
C ALA A 77 -3.40 16.08 -10.19
N GLY A 78 -4.51 15.70 -9.56
CA GLY A 78 -4.55 15.34 -8.14
C GLY A 78 -3.73 14.09 -7.83
N LEU A 79 -3.76 13.08 -8.69
CA LEU A 79 -2.94 11.87 -8.57
C LEU A 79 -1.44 12.21 -8.63
N LEU A 80 -1.02 12.94 -9.66
CA LEU A 80 0.38 13.33 -9.83
C LEU A 80 0.87 14.21 -8.68
N LEU A 81 0.04 15.12 -8.20
CA LEU A 81 0.39 16.02 -7.11
C LEU A 81 0.56 15.25 -5.79
N ARG A 82 -0.35 14.35 -5.45
CA ARG A 82 -0.28 13.55 -4.21
C ARG A 82 0.87 12.56 -4.24
N LEU A 83 1.05 11.85 -5.35
CA LEU A 83 2.18 10.93 -5.51
C LEU A 83 3.51 11.69 -5.51
N GLY A 84 3.62 12.78 -6.27
CA GLY A 84 4.82 13.59 -6.35
C GLY A 84 5.21 14.23 -5.02
N PHE A 85 4.24 14.83 -4.34
CA PHE A 85 4.44 15.42 -3.00
C PHE A 85 4.85 14.35 -1.98
N GLY A 86 4.15 13.21 -1.94
CA GLY A 86 4.47 12.11 -1.05
C GLY A 86 5.87 11.57 -1.30
N VAL A 87 6.24 11.29 -2.55
CA VAL A 87 7.59 10.83 -2.90
C VAL A 87 8.64 11.86 -2.49
N ALA A 88 8.45 13.14 -2.76
CA ALA A 88 9.41 14.17 -2.37
C ALA A 88 9.62 14.24 -0.85
N MET A 89 8.53 14.24 -0.08
CA MET A 89 8.59 14.23 1.38
C MET A 89 9.18 12.93 1.93
N GLY A 90 8.87 11.79 1.31
CA GLY A 90 9.43 10.50 1.65
C GLY A 90 10.95 10.43 1.41
N LEU A 91 11.42 10.96 0.28
CA LEU A 91 12.86 11.05 0.00
C LEU A 91 13.57 11.91 1.05
N LEU A 92 13.02 13.08 1.39
CA LEU A 92 13.61 13.97 2.40
C LEU A 92 13.65 13.32 3.79
N SER A 93 12.55 12.75 4.24
CA SER A 93 12.47 12.09 5.54
C SER A 93 13.29 10.82 5.61
N GLY A 94 13.36 10.03 4.54
CA GLY A 94 14.22 8.86 4.42
C GLY A 94 15.71 9.22 4.48
N LEU A 95 16.11 10.31 3.82
CA LEU A 95 17.47 10.83 3.92
C LEU A 95 17.81 11.28 5.34
N LEU A 96 16.89 12.03 5.97
CA LEU A 96 17.05 12.48 7.35
C LEU A 96 17.17 11.29 8.31
N LEU A 97 16.25 10.32 8.21
CA LEU A 97 16.24 9.13 9.05
C LEU A 97 17.53 8.32 8.86
N SER A 98 17.95 8.07 7.62
CA SER A 98 19.18 7.32 7.34
C SER A 98 20.44 8.01 7.88
N GLU A 99 20.51 9.34 7.80
CA GLU A 99 21.62 10.09 8.37
C GLU A 99 21.61 10.08 9.91
N LEU A 100 20.42 10.15 10.50
CA LEU A 100 20.26 10.10 11.95
C LEU A 100 20.64 8.72 12.50
N LEU A 101 20.15 7.65 11.87
CA LEU A 101 20.50 6.28 12.24
C LEU A 101 22.00 5.99 12.10
N ARG A 102 22.64 6.56 11.08
CA ARG A 102 24.09 6.42 10.88
C ARG A 102 24.92 7.05 12.01
N ARG A 103 24.44 8.12 12.62
CA ARG A 103 25.13 8.79 13.74
C ARG A 103 24.96 8.08 15.07
N LEU A 104 24.01 7.18 15.18
CA LEU A 104 23.79 6.41 16.39
C LEU A 104 24.69 5.18 16.43
N PRO A 105 25.32 4.87 17.59
CA PRO A 105 26.10 3.64 17.74
C PRO A 105 25.25 2.40 17.49
N ALA A 106 25.88 1.35 16.98
CA ALA A 106 25.21 0.07 16.69
C ALA A 106 24.98 -0.81 17.92
N ASP A 107 25.32 -0.34 19.11
CA ASP A 107 25.24 -1.11 20.36
C ASP A 107 23.78 -1.47 20.70
N SER A 108 23.60 -2.67 21.24
CA SER A 108 22.30 -3.22 21.66
C SER A 108 21.57 -2.34 22.70
N GLY A 109 22.29 -1.53 23.47
CA GLY A 109 21.71 -0.57 24.41
C GLY A 109 20.96 0.60 23.77
N VAL A 110 21.18 0.85 22.48
CA VAL A 110 20.59 1.99 21.73
C VAL A 110 19.46 1.54 20.81
N LEU A 111 19.15 0.23 20.77
CA LEU A 111 18.10 -0.32 19.92
C LEU A 111 16.74 0.38 20.17
N GLY A 112 16.37 0.58 21.41
CA GLY A 112 15.12 1.27 21.77
C GLY A 112 15.03 2.69 21.20
N LEU A 113 16.13 3.44 21.21
CA LEU A 113 16.18 4.79 20.63
C LEU A 113 16.05 4.75 19.10
N ARG A 114 16.69 3.79 18.44
CA ARG A 114 16.60 3.61 16.98
C ARG A 114 15.16 3.30 16.57
N VAL A 115 14.47 2.39 17.27
CA VAL A 115 13.06 2.07 17.06
C VAL A 115 12.19 3.31 17.22
N GLN A 116 12.35 4.04 18.32
CA GLN A 116 11.57 5.24 18.61
C GLN A 116 11.77 6.33 17.56
N LEU A 117 13.00 6.55 17.10
CA LEU A 117 13.31 7.51 16.04
C LEU A 117 12.70 7.10 14.70
N THR A 118 12.82 5.84 14.34
CA THR A 118 12.24 5.32 13.09
C THR A 118 10.72 5.47 13.09
N LEU A 119 10.06 5.02 14.14
CA LEU A 119 8.60 5.14 14.27
C LEU A 119 8.15 6.60 14.40
N GLY A 120 8.87 7.41 15.18
CA GLY A 120 8.55 8.82 15.36
C GLY A 120 8.63 9.60 14.05
N ILE A 121 9.70 9.44 13.29
CA ILE A 121 9.85 10.09 11.99
C ILE A 121 8.82 9.56 10.98
N LEU A 122 8.57 8.24 10.97
CA LEU A 122 7.57 7.64 10.09
C LEU A 122 6.18 8.21 10.36
N PHE A 123 5.74 8.25 11.62
CA PHE A 123 4.41 8.77 11.98
C PHE A 123 4.28 10.27 11.74
N LEU A 124 5.31 11.05 12.06
CA LEU A 124 5.31 12.49 11.79
C LEU A 124 5.25 12.78 10.29
N MET A 125 6.05 12.06 9.50
CA MET A 125 6.05 12.20 8.04
C MET A 125 4.71 11.77 7.45
N TYR A 126 4.23 10.57 7.80
CA TYR A 126 2.96 10.05 7.29
C TYR A 126 1.79 10.98 7.63
N GLY A 127 1.61 11.29 8.92
CA GLY A 127 0.54 12.17 9.38
C GLY A 127 0.67 13.60 8.85
N GLY A 128 1.90 14.13 8.75
CA GLY A 128 2.15 15.46 8.19
C GLY A 128 1.86 15.55 6.70
N CYS A 129 2.18 14.50 5.93
CA CYS A 129 1.83 14.42 4.51
C CYS A 129 0.32 14.31 4.33
N ASP A 130 -0.32 13.42 5.07
CA ASP A 130 -1.73 13.11 4.96
C ASP A 130 -2.62 14.29 5.39
N ALA A 131 -2.19 15.06 6.39
CA ALA A 131 -2.87 16.28 6.82
C ALA A 131 -2.86 17.39 5.77
N GLN A 132 -1.87 17.42 4.88
CA GLN A 132 -1.77 18.42 3.80
C GLN A 132 -2.46 17.94 2.51
N LEU A 133 -2.22 16.70 2.15
CA LEU A 133 -2.81 16.06 0.96
C LEU A 133 -3.19 14.63 1.33
N SER A 134 -4.48 14.36 1.44
CA SER A 134 -5.00 13.02 1.79
C SER A 134 -4.35 11.93 0.94
N GLU A 135 -4.00 10.81 1.54
CA GLU A 135 -3.36 9.63 0.93
C GLU A 135 -1.93 9.86 0.41
N SER A 136 -1.31 11.03 0.62
CA SER A 136 0.08 11.26 0.23
C SER A 136 1.09 10.64 1.21
N GLY A 137 0.64 10.21 2.39
CA GLY A 137 1.44 9.50 3.38
C GLY A 137 1.94 8.14 2.88
N PHE A 138 1.15 7.42 2.08
CA PHE A 138 1.53 6.12 1.53
C PHE A 138 2.76 6.19 0.59
N PRO A 139 2.74 6.98 -0.48
CA PRO A 139 3.93 7.10 -1.33
C PRO A 139 5.13 7.69 -0.60
N ALA A 140 4.91 8.53 0.44
CA ALA A 140 5.97 9.03 1.27
C ALA A 140 6.64 7.90 2.09
N ALA A 141 5.85 7.01 2.69
CA ALA A 141 6.38 5.88 3.46
C ALA A 141 7.19 4.92 2.57
N VAL A 142 6.69 4.60 1.38
CA VAL A 142 7.41 3.76 0.41
C VAL A 142 8.72 4.40 -0.03
N ALA A 143 8.70 5.68 -0.41
CA ALA A 143 9.89 6.40 -0.84
C ALA A 143 10.94 6.50 0.28
N ALA A 144 10.52 6.76 1.52
CA ALA A 144 11.40 6.77 2.69
C ALA A 144 12.03 5.39 2.93
N GLY A 145 11.23 4.31 2.86
CA GLY A 145 11.70 2.94 3.00
C GLY A 145 12.74 2.56 1.96
N VAL A 146 12.52 2.92 0.69
CA VAL A 146 13.51 2.69 -0.40
C VAL A 146 14.81 3.43 -0.14
N VAL A 147 14.76 4.67 0.37
CA VAL A 147 15.98 5.44 0.69
C VAL A 147 16.77 4.80 1.83
N VAL A 148 16.08 4.42 2.91
CA VAL A 148 16.71 3.78 4.06
C VAL A 148 17.27 2.41 3.68
N GLY A 149 16.51 1.59 2.94
CA GLY A 149 16.92 0.25 2.55
C GLY A 149 18.10 0.21 1.57
N ARG A 150 18.28 1.24 0.73
CA ARG A 150 19.43 1.33 -0.21
C ARG A 150 20.74 1.76 0.44
N ARG A 151 20.70 2.32 1.63
CA ARG A 151 21.92 2.74 2.31
C ARG A 151 22.47 1.58 3.15
N PRO A 152 23.76 1.24 3.01
CA PRO A 152 24.38 0.27 3.89
C PRO A 152 24.47 0.88 5.30
N SER A 153 23.41 0.78 6.03
CA SER A 153 23.40 1.05 7.46
C SER A 153 23.72 -0.26 8.16
N SER A 154 24.56 -0.19 9.19
CA SER A 154 24.76 -1.28 10.13
C SER A 154 23.48 -1.43 10.96
N GLU A 155 22.34 -1.61 10.29
CA GLU A 155 21.08 -1.78 10.99
C GLU A 155 21.08 -3.15 11.65
N PRO A 156 20.88 -3.21 12.96
CA PRO A 156 20.75 -4.49 13.63
C PRO A 156 19.55 -5.23 13.03
N GLN A 157 19.71 -6.46 12.63
CA GLN A 157 18.61 -7.36 12.21
C GLN A 157 17.42 -7.33 13.20
N GLN A 158 17.70 -6.96 14.44
CA GLN A 158 16.73 -6.77 15.52
C GLN A 158 15.74 -5.62 15.28
N LEU A 159 16.16 -4.53 14.61
CA LEU A 159 15.25 -3.43 14.27
C LEU A 159 14.23 -3.84 13.21
N ASP A 160 14.70 -4.49 12.16
CA ASP A 160 13.83 -5.02 11.10
C ASP A 160 12.85 -6.05 11.64
N GLU A 161 13.32 -6.98 12.47
CA GLU A 161 12.49 -8.00 13.10
C GLU A 161 11.42 -7.36 14.02
N PHE A 162 11.79 -6.36 14.82
CA PHE A 162 10.85 -5.66 15.68
C PHE A 162 9.75 -4.94 14.88
N ILE A 163 10.13 -4.22 13.81
CA ILE A 163 9.16 -3.51 12.95
C ILE A 163 8.23 -4.52 12.27
N ARG A 164 8.76 -5.65 11.81
CA ARG A 164 7.96 -6.72 11.21
C ARG A 164 6.96 -7.31 12.19
N GLN A 165 7.38 -7.59 13.43
CA GLN A 165 6.49 -8.09 14.49
C GLN A 165 5.41 -7.09 14.85
N LEU A 166 5.75 -5.79 14.93
CA LEU A 166 4.79 -4.73 15.19
C LEU A 166 3.76 -4.61 14.06
N ALA A 167 4.20 -4.68 12.81
CA ALA A 167 3.30 -4.69 11.66
C ALA A 167 2.37 -5.90 11.67
N GLN A 168 2.90 -7.10 11.96
CA GLN A 168 2.11 -8.32 12.07
C GLN A 168 1.05 -8.23 13.18
N LEU A 169 1.41 -7.67 14.33
CA LEU A 169 0.48 -7.45 15.44
C LEU A 169 -0.62 -6.46 15.03
N ALA A 170 -0.25 -5.34 14.40
CA ALA A 170 -1.21 -4.35 13.93
C ALA A 170 -2.21 -4.96 12.93
N ILE A 171 -1.74 -5.76 11.97
CA ILE A 171 -2.58 -6.49 11.01
C ILE A 171 -3.53 -7.45 11.75
N THR A 172 -3.01 -8.23 12.69
CA THR A 172 -3.79 -9.23 13.45
C THR A 172 -4.93 -8.59 14.26
N VAL A 173 -4.75 -7.36 14.72
CA VAL A 173 -5.79 -6.59 15.43
C VAL A 173 -6.74 -5.91 14.45
N LEU A 174 -6.20 -5.31 13.39
CA LEU A 174 -6.98 -4.51 12.43
C LEU A 174 -8.00 -5.35 11.65
N PHE A 175 -7.60 -6.53 11.16
CA PHE A 175 -8.50 -7.37 10.34
C PHE A 175 -9.75 -7.84 11.09
N PRO A 176 -9.68 -8.35 12.33
CA PRO A 176 -10.90 -8.67 13.10
C PRO A 176 -11.78 -7.46 13.39
N LEU A 177 -11.18 -6.28 13.65
CA LEU A 177 -11.95 -5.05 13.88
C LEU A 177 -12.71 -4.63 12.60
N LEU A 178 -12.05 -4.65 11.45
CA LEU A 178 -12.70 -4.37 10.16
C LEU A 178 -13.79 -5.39 9.85
N ALA A 179 -13.54 -6.68 10.13
CA ALA A 179 -14.55 -7.73 9.93
C ALA A 179 -15.76 -7.57 10.85
N ALA A 180 -15.56 -7.08 12.09
CA ALA A 180 -16.64 -6.84 13.03
C ALA A 180 -17.52 -5.64 12.65
N ASP A 181 -16.96 -4.66 11.93
CA ASP A 181 -17.70 -3.48 11.42
C ASP A 181 -18.64 -3.83 10.27
N VAL A 182 -18.35 -4.89 9.53
CA VAL A 182 -19.16 -5.35 8.38
C VAL A 182 -20.47 -5.97 8.85
N SER A 183 -21.60 -5.36 8.50
CA SER A 183 -22.94 -5.87 8.84
C SER A 183 -23.57 -6.68 7.70
N TRP A 184 -24.28 -7.75 8.05
CA TRP A 184 -25.04 -8.55 7.07
C TRP A 184 -26.10 -7.74 6.34
N ARG A 185 -26.61 -6.67 6.94
CA ARG A 185 -27.58 -5.78 6.31
C ARG A 185 -27.00 -5.02 5.13
N GLU A 186 -25.70 -4.68 5.19
CA GLU A 186 -25.00 -3.97 4.12
C GLU A 186 -24.56 -4.91 3.00
N LEU A 187 -24.28 -6.17 3.33
CA LEU A 187 -23.91 -7.19 2.35
C LEU A 187 -25.12 -7.77 1.60
N SER A 188 -26.29 -7.84 2.25
CA SER A 188 -27.48 -8.49 1.66
C SER A 188 -27.94 -7.87 0.34
N PRO A 189 -27.88 -6.54 0.10
CA PRO A 189 -28.26 -5.94 -1.19
C PRO A 189 -27.35 -6.32 -2.37
N LEU A 190 -26.09 -6.69 -2.08
CA LEU A 190 -25.16 -7.15 -3.13
C LEU A 190 -25.53 -8.51 -3.72
N GLY A 191 -26.23 -9.35 -2.94
CA GLY A 191 -26.79 -10.62 -3.37
C GLY A 191 -25.80 -11.53 -4.12
N LEU A 192 -26.34 -12.37 -4.99
CA LEU A 192 -25.54 -13.24 -5.86
C LEU A 192 -24.69 -12.47 -6.88
N GLY A 193 -25.06 -11.26 -7.23
CA GLY A 193 -24.30 -10.41 -8.14
C GLY A 193 -22.95 -9.97 -7.58
N GLY A 194 -22.89 -9.64 -6.28
CA GLY A 194 -21.66 -9.33 -5.60
C GLY A 194 -20.71 -10.52 -5.51
N VAL A 195 -21.23 -11.69 -5.14
CA VAL A 195 -20.46 -12.95 -5.12
C VAL A 195 -19.93 -13.27 -6.51
N GLY A 196 -20.79 -13.18 -7.53
CA GLY A 196 -20.40 -13.39 -8.93
C GLY A 196 -19.28 -12.44 -9.39
N CYS A 197 -19.33 -11.17 -8.97
CA CYS A 197 -18.29 -10.19 -9.27
C CYS A 197 -16.93 -10.61 -8.67
N VAL A 198 -16.92 -11.02 -7.41
CA VAL A 198 -15.69 -11.48 -6.72
C VAL A 198 -15.13 -12.73 -7.41
N VAL A 199 -15.97 -13.71 -7.73
CA VAL A 199 -15.55 -14.95 -8.41
C VAL A 199 -14.97 -14.63 -9.80
N VAL A 200 -15.60 -13.77 -10.59
CA VAL A 200 -15.10 -13.35 -11.91
C VAL A 200 -13.76 -12.61 -11.77
N LEU A 201 -13.61 -11.73 -10.79
CA LEU A 201 -12.34 -11.06 -10.52
C LEU A 201 -11.21 -12.05 -10.20
N MET A 202 -11.49 -13.05 -9.35
CA MET A 202 -10.46 -14.01 -8.93
C MET A 202 -10.11 -15.03 -10.02
N VAL A 203 -11.11 -15.53 -10.74
CA VAL A 203 -10.93 -16.68 -11.67
C VAL A 203 -10.66 -16.22 -13.10
N VAL A 204 -11.13 -15.05 -13.51
CA VAL A 204 -11.02 -14.58 -14.89
C VAL A 204 -10.07 -13.38 -14.99
N VAL A 205 -10.35 -12.31 -14.25
CA VAL A 205 -9.63 -11.03 -14.44
C VAL A 205 -8.17 -11.14 -13.99
N ARG A 206 -7.91 -11.72 -12.83
CA ARG A 206 -6.55 -11.89 -12.32
C ARG A 206 -5.66 -12.78 -13.21
N PRO A 207 -6.09 -14.01 -13.58
CA PRO A 207 -5.29 -14.83 -14.50
C PRO A 207 -5.07 -14.18 -15.88
N LEU A 208 -6.09 -13.49 -16.40
CA LEU A 208 -5.93 -12.76 -17.66
C LEU A 208 -4.94 -11.60 -17.55
N ALA A 209 -5.01 -10.81 -16.49
CA ALA A 209 -4.08 -9.71 -16.25
C ALA A 209 -2.63 -10.23 -16.16
N ILE A 210 -2.41 -11.32 -15.43
CA ILE A 210 -1.08 -11.95 -15.30
C ILE A 210 -0.62 -12.50 -16.65
N SER A 211 -1.47 -13.20 -17.39
CA SER A 211 -1.10 -13.76 -18.70
C SER A 211 -0.77 -12.66 -19.72
N VAL A 212 -1.49 -11.54 -19.71
CA VAL A 212 -1.17 -10.39 -20.58
C VAL A 212 0.13 -9.71 -20.15
N ALA A 213 0.35 -9.53 -18.86
CA ALA A 213 1.58 -8.94 -18.32
C ALA A 213 2.82 -9.81 -18.58
N SER A 214 2.67 -11.15 -18.59
CA SER A 214 3.75 -12.10 -18.83
C SER A 214 4.06 -12.31 -20.33
N THR A 215 3.21 -11.84 -21.24
CA THR A 215 3.48 -11.91 -22.69
C THR A 215 4.64 -10.99 -23.05
N GLY A 216 5.82 -11.56 -23.18
CA GLY A 216 7.05 -10.83 -23.53
C GLY A 216 8.19 -10.96 -22.53
N LEU A 217 7.96 -11.59 -21.39
CA LEU A 217 9.03 -11.99 -20.50
C LEU A 217 9.50 -13.40 -20.87
N PRO A 218 10.80 -13.65 -21.09
CA PRO A 218 11.31 -15.01 -21.22
C PRO A 218 11.18 -15.67 -19.85
N LEU A 219 10.22 -16.57 -19.71
CA LEU A 219 10.07 -17.49 -18.59
C LEU A 219 11.07 -18.64 -18.73
#